data_2b94d264f17d6632e47cdb952ca5bf05
#
_entry.id   2b94d264f17d6632e47cdb952ca5bf05
#
_cell.length_a   1.000
_cell.length_b   1.000
_cell.length_c   1.000
_cell.angle_alpha   90.00
_cell.angle_beta   90.00
_cell.angle_gamma   90.00
#
_symmetry.space_group_name_H-M   'P 1'
#
loop_
_entity.id
_entity.type
_entity.pdbx_description
1 polymer ?
#
loop_
_entity_poly.entity_id
_entity_poly.type
_entity_poly.pdbx_seq_one_letter_code
_entity_poly.pdbx_strand_id
1 'polypeptide(L)'
;MNFANFPRPSDPAPLWQGAGEPSTAGISAAPSAELAPKPRLPRPTTAPTQEAPAGLRFDFNDGCRVMLPDAGRAWRVRLSDRQTGNVLFDVDLRSGHVNSAKRYFVPFRLEVWSDDERVLRHDYDARGRDVLIQFPVGTIGDVIGWFSYAVKFKDVHQCRLTCAMGEPLIALFRSAYPDITFVTHEMVEADRFYATYSVALFFDDAEFVYQPCDFRQVGLHRTAAYILGVDPAEQPPFVALADDSRPIAEPYVCISVQATTQCKHWNNPEGWDRTVAFCDEFCSLIQHLPGANGEADRQPAAVNIAE
;
A
#
# COMPACT_ATOMS: atom_id res chain seq x y z
N MET A 1 9.30 -5.34 -41.65
CA MET A 1 7.93 -4.93 -42.00
C MET A 1 7.82 -3.42 -41.81
N ASN A 2 7.59 -2.71 -42.91
CA ASN A 2 7.61 -1.25 -43.00
C ASN A 2 6.30 -0.64 -42.48
N PHE A 3 6.34 0.13 -41.41
CA PHE A 3 5.22 0.92 -40.90
C PHE A 3 5.22 2.34 -41.53
N ALA A 4 4.81 2.42 -42.77
CA ALA A 4 4.54 3.71 -43.42
C ALA A 4 3.29 3.52 -44.28
N ASN A 5 2.14 4.04 -43.73
CA ASN A 5 0.98 4.55 -44.46
C ASN A 5 -0.30 4.39 -43.64
N PHE A 6 -0.50 5.29 -42.69
CA PHE A 6 -1.84 5.62 -42.21
C PHE A 6 -2.15 7.07 -42.63
N PRO A 7 -3.26 7.34 -43.33
CA PRO A 7 -3.69 8.69 -43.68
C PRO A 7 -4.07 9.45 -42.39
N ARG A 8 -3.59 10.69 -42.26
CA ARG A 8 -3.99 11.61 -41.20
C ARG A 8 -5.44 12.01 -41.41
N PRO A 9 -6.29 12.03 -40.36
CA PRO A 9 -7.62 12.62 -40.47
C PRO A 9 -7.50 14.12 -40.69
N SER A 10 -8.25 14.65 -41.65
CA SER A 10 -8.41 16.07 -41.91
C SER A 10 -9.09 16.75 -40.71
N ASP A 11 -8.61 17.93 -40.33
CA ASP A 11 -9.13 18.75 -39.24
C ASP A 11 -10.63 19.00 -39.38
N PRO A 12 -11.45 18.74 -38.34
CA PRO A 12 -12.84 19.19 -38.35
C PRO A 12 -12.90 20.68 -38.01
N ALA A 13 -13.66 21.43 -38.81
CA ALA A 13 -13.97 22.82 -38.58
C ALA A 13 -14.65 23.05 -37.21
N PRO A 14 -14.50 24.24 -36.58
CA PRO A 14 -15.05 24.51 -35.26
C PRO A 14 -16.56 24.73 -35.33
N LEU A 15 -17.34 23.75 -34.87
CA LEU A 15 -18.78 23.87 -34.62
C LEU A 15 -19.01 24.33 -33.17
N TRP A 16 -18.87 25.64 -32.90
CA TRP A 16 -19.50 26.27 -31.74
C TRP A 16 -19.88 27.74 -32.08
N GLN A 17 -21.06 27.94 -32.58
CA GLN A 17 -21.74 29.22 -32.53
C GLN A 17 -23.17 29.01 -32.00
N GLY A 18 -23.42 29.58 -30.82
CA GLY A 18 -24.75 29.99 -30.37
C GLY A 18 -25.52 29.00 -29.50
N ALA A 19 -25.32 29.09 -28.17
CA ALA A 19 -26.38 28.78 -27.22
C ALA A 19 -26.29 29.78 -26.06
N GLY A 20 -27.42 30.40 -25.75
CA GLY A 20 -27.55 31.50 -24.79
C GLY A 20 -27.10 31.22 -23.39
N GLU A 21 -26.84 32.28 -22.64
CA GLU A 21 -26.42 32.26 -21.24
C GLU A 21 -27.37 31.42 -20.37
N PRO A 22 -26.85 30.45 -19.59
CA PRO A 22 -27.66 29.77 -18.60
C PRO A 22 -27.89 30.68 -17.39
N SER A 23 -29.18 30.87 -17.08
CA SER A 23 -29.67 31.51 -15.86
C SER A 23 -28.95 30.98 -14.62
N THR A 24 -28.30 31.87 -13.89
CA THR A 24 -27.73 31.61 -12.57
C THR A 24 -28.81 31.49 -11.51
N ALA A 25 -29.56 30.38 -11.51
CA ALA A 25 -30.33 29.96 -10.34
C ALA A 25 -29.37 29.29 -9.37
N GLY A 26 -29.20 29.89 -8.17
CA GLY A 26 -28.22 29.48 -7.15
C GLY A 26 -28.35 28.01 -6.76
N ILE A 27 -27.35 27.24 -7.15
CA ILE A 27 -27.09 25.94 -6.52
C ILE A 27 -26.35 26.24 -5.23
N SER A 28 -27.09 26.22 -4.11
CA SER A 28 -26.49 26.22 -2.79
C SER A 28 -25.61 24.97 -2.69
N ALA A 29 -24.29 25.16 -2.68
CA ALA A 29 -23.36 24.08 -2.40
C ALA A 29 -23.65 23.57 -0.97
N ALA A 30 -24.08 22.32 -0.86
CA ALA A 30 -24.12 21.63 0.41
C ALA A 30 -22.72 21.71 1.05
N PRO A 31 -22.60 21.95 2.38
CA PRO A 31 -21.30 22.02 3.03
C PRO A 31 -20.57 20.69 2.78
N SER A 32 -19.37 20.78 2.20
CA SER A 32 -18.47 19.65 2.06
C SER A 32 -18.26 19.05 3.44
N ALA A 33 -18.76 17.84 3.68
CA ALA A 33 -18.44 17.11 4.89
C ALA A 33 -16.92 17.03 4.97
N GLU A 34 -16.36 17.65 6.01
CA GLU A 34 -14.93 17.63 6.30
C GLU A 34 -14.55 16.16 6.51
N LEU A 35 -13.89 15.58 5.52
CA LEU A 35 -13.44 14.19 5.57
C LEU A 35 -12.51 14.08 6.78
N ALA A 36 -12.86 13.22 7.72
CA ALA A 36 -12.01 12.91 8.86
C ALA A 36 -10.58 12.65 8.37
N PRO A 37 -9.55 13.19 9.03
CA PRO A 37 -8.18 13.01 8.60
C PRO A 37 -7.87 11.52 8.50
N LYS A 38 -7.33 11.09 7.34
CA LYS A 38 -6.95 9.68 7.14
C LYS A 38 -6.00 9.26 8.26
N PRO A 39 -6.20 8.10 8.89
CA PRO A 39 -5.31 7.60 9.93
C PRO A 39 -3.87 7.61 9.40
N ARG A 40 -2.97 8.22 10.14
CA ARG A 40 -1.55 8.19 9.80
C ARG A 40 -1.01 6.82 10.16
N LEU A 41 -0.13 6.27 9.30
CA LEU A 41 0.59 5.05 9.61
C LEU A 41 1.35 5.22 10.95
N PRO A 42 1.28 4.23 11.87
CA PRO A 42 2.03 4.25 13.11
C PRO A 42 3.51 4.50 12.88
N ARG A 43 4.08 5.40 13.67
CA ARG A 43 5.51 5.69 13.61
C ARG A 43 6.27 4.75 14.53
N PRO A 44 7.53 4.41 14.21
CA PRO A 44 8.40 3.69 15.12
C PRO A 44 8.59 4.47 16.43
N THR A 45 8.95 3.76 17.47
CA THR A 45 9.38 4.34 18.76
C THR A 45 10.58 5.29 18.58
N THR A 46 10.77 6.23 19.50
CA THR A 46 11.93 7.16 19.44
C THR A 46 13.24 6.41 19.54
N ALA A 47 13.34 5.45 20.46
CA ALA A 47 14.53 4.60 20.61
C ALA A 47 14.37 3.31 19.80
N PRO A 48 15.41 2.80 19.13
CA PRO A 48 15.39 1.49 18.49
C PRO A 48 15.09 0.36 19.49
N THR A 49 14.43 -0.70 19.01
CA THR A 49 13.84 -1.74 19.86
C THR A 49 14.83 -2.81 20.32
N GLN A 50 15.91 -3.06 19.57
CA GLN A 50 16.89 -4.10 19.88
C GLN A 50 18.05 -3.56 20.70
N GLU A 51 18.42 -4.26 21.76
CA GLU A 51 19.60 -3.96 22.56
C GLU A 51 20.83 -4.67 22.00
N ALA A 52 22.00 -4.02 22.13
CA ALA A 52 23.26 -4.57 21.70
C ALA A 52 24.40 -4.19 22.68
N PRO A 53 25.60 -4.76 22.51
CA PRO A 53 26.73 -4.51 23.43
C PRO A 53 27.04 -3.02 23.59
N ALA A 54 27.65 -2.69 24.71
CA ALA A 54 28.11 -1.34 25.07
C ALA A 54 26.97 -0.29 25.19
N GLY A 55 25.72 -0.73 25.39
CA GLY A 55 24.53 0.13 25.55
C GLY A 55 23.98 0.72 24.25
N LEU A 56 24.48 0.31 23.09
CA LEU A 56 23.90 0.71 21.83
C LEU A 56 22.56 0.00 21.57
N ARG A 57 21.70 0.64 20.79
CA ARG A 57 20.43 0.07 20.34
C ARG A 57 20.32 0.19 18.82
N PHE A 58 19.64 -0.76 18.22
CA PHE A 58 19.38 -0.73 16.78
C PHE A 58 18.05 -1.41 16.44
N ASP A 59 17.52 -1.18 15.25
CA ASP A 59 16.43 -1.92 14.63
C ASP A 59 16.32 -1.59 13.13
N PHE A 60 15.29 -2.16 12.49
CA PHE A 60 14.98 -1.90 11.10
C PHE A 60 13.54 -1.36 10.94
N ASN A 61 13.09 -0.61 11.92
CA ASN A 61 11.81 0.07 11.89
C ASN A 61 11.93 1.38 11.12
N ASP A 62 11.32 1.43 9.91
CA ASP A 62 11.42 2.57 9.00
C ASP A 62 12.87 2.80 8.50
N GLY A 63 13.51 1.73 8.02
CA GLY A 63 14.93 1.65 7.68
C GLY A 63 15.82 1.24 8.85
N CYS A 64 17.13 1.09 8.62
CA CYS A 64 18.07 0.77 9.70
C CYS A 64 18.28 1.98 10.59
N ARG A 65 18.04 1.81 11.89
CA ARG A 65 18.22 2.84 12.92
C ARG A 65 19.23 2.36 13.96
N VAL A 66 20.14 3.24 14.35
CA VAL A 66 21.17 2.97 15.37
C VAL A 66 21.19 4.13 16.35
N MET A 67 21.16 3.83 17.64
CA MET A 67 21.31 4.79 18.72
C MET A 67 22.56 4.44 19.53
N LEU A 68 23.47 5.40 19.66
CA LEU A 68 24.74 5.28 20.35
C LEU A 68 24.70 6.09 21.63
N PRO A 69 25.04 5.49 22.77
CA PRO A 69 25.11 6.22 24.04
C PRO A 69 26.29 7.20 24.06
N ASP A 70 26.15 8.26 24.88
CA ASP A 70 27.28 9.09 25.23
C ASP A 70 28.10 8.37 26.31
N ALA A 71 29.18 7.75 25.86
CA ALA A 71 30.06 6.95 26.72
C ALA A 71 31.49 7.50 26.80
N GLY A 72 31.69 8.77 26.34
CA GLY A 72 33.02 9.40 26.32
C GLY A 72 34.03 8.77 25.36
N ARG A 73 33.55 7.93 24.41
CA ARG A 73 34.40 7.20 23.45
C ARG A 73 33.98 7.54 22.02
N ALA A 74 34.83 7.22 21.05
CA ALA A 74 34.52 7.36 19.63
C ALA A 74 33.75 6.14 19.13
N TRP A 75 32.72 6.40 18.30
CA TRP A 75 31.98 5.38 17.62
C TRP A 75 32.17 5.51 16.10
N ARG A 76 32.27 4.38 15.42
CA ARG A 76 32.18 4.30 13.97
C ARG A 76 31.04 3.37 13.60
N VAL A 77 30.16 3.82 12.72
CA VAL A 77 29.01 3.04 12.24
C VAL A 77 29.11 2.89 10.72
N ARG A 78 29.12 1.63 10.27
CA ARG A 78 29.05 1.28 8.84
C ARG A 78 27.78 0.50 8.57
N LEU A 79 27.06 0.93 7.54
CA LEU A 79 25.93 0.22 6.98
C LEU A 79 26.24 -0.16 5.54
N SER A 80 26.03 -1.42 5.20
CA SER A 80 26.22 -1.92 3.84
C SER A 80 25.05 -2.81 3.41
N ASP A 81 24.84 -2.87 2.10
CA ASP A 81 23.97 -3.85 1.47
C ASP A 81 24.75 -5.15 1.29
N ARG A 82 24.26 -6.24 1.88
CA ARG A 82 24.91 -7.56 1.79
C ARG A 82 24.85 -8.18 0.40
N GLN A 83 23.82 -7.85 -0.38
CA GLN A 83 23.63 -8.44 -1.70
C GLN A 83 24.61 -7.85 -2.72
N THR A 84 24.79 -6.54 -2.68
CA THR A 84 25.67 -5.83 -3.61
C THR A 84 27.07 -5.59 -3.08
N GLY A 85 27.25 -5.65 -1.76
CA GLY A 85 28.49 -5.27 -1.08
C GLY A 85 28.70 -3.77 -0.97
N ASN A 86 27.77 -2.95 -1.45
CA ASN A 86 27.90 -1.51 -1.42
C ASN A 86 27.82 -0.98 0.01
N VAL A 87 28.75 -0.11 0.37
CA VAL A 87 28.70 0.66 1.62
C VAL A 87 27.76 1.83 1.41
N LEU A 88 26.68 1.88 2.19
CA LEU A 88 25.67 2.94 2.14
C LEU A 88 26.10 4.17 2.91
N PHE A 89 26.71 3.97 4.08
CA PHE A 89 27.44 4.98 4.82
C PHE A 89 28.50 4.36 5.74
N ASP A 90 29.48 5.17 6.11
CA ASP A 90 30.53 4.86 7.07
C ASP A 90 30.89 6.18 7.78
N VAL A 91 30.52 6.33 9.04
CA VAL A 91 30.58 7.59 9.78
C VAL A 91 31.15 7.42 11.16
N ASP A 92 31.94 8.41 11.59
CA ASP A 92 32.47 8.53 12.93
C ASP A 92 31.63 9.54 13.72
N LEU A 93 31.28 9.20 14.97
CA LEU A 93 30.54 10.08 15.85
C LEU A 93 30.84 9.75 17.33
N ARG A 94 30.44 10.67 18.25
CA ARG A 94 30.63 10.47 19.69
C ARG A 94 29.39 9.89 20.37
N SER A 95 28.21 10.26 19.93
CA SER A 95 26.92 9.77 20.42
C SER A 95 25.80 10.18 19.47
N GLY A 96 24.58 9.70 19.69
CA GLY A 96 23.40 10.12 18.96
C GLY A 96 22.81 9.05 18.05
N HIS A 97 22.17 9.45 16.96
CA HIS A 97 21.43 8.58 16.08
C HIS A 97 22.02 8.55 14.68
N VAL A 98 22.08 7.35 14.10
CA VAL A 98 22.38 7.12 12.68
C VAL A 98 21.24 6.34 12.08
N ASN A 99 20.66 6.86 10.99
CA ASN A 99 19.55 6.22 10.32
C ASN A 99 19.85 6.08 8.83
N SER A 100 19.42 4.95 8.22
CA SER A 100 19.48 4.82 6.77
C SER A 100 18.52 5.79 6.10
N ALA A 101 18.88 6.27 4.91
CA ALA A 101 17.96 7.04 4.07
C ALA A 101 16.87 6.14 3.45
N LYS A 102 17.16 4.85 3.24
CA LYS A 102 16.25 3.91 2.60
C LYS A 102 15.36 3.22 3.63
N ARG A 103 14.05 3.26 3.40
CA ARG A 103 13.01 2.76 4.32
C ARG A 103 12.28 1.54 3.81
N TYR A 104 12.65 1.05 2.63
CA TYR A 104 12.24 -0.22 2.08
C TYR A 104 13.23 -1.33 2.47
N PHE A 105 12.90 -2.56 2.16
CA PHE A 105 13.77 -3.69 2.45
C PHE A 105 15.10 -3.59 1.73
N VAL A 106 16.17 -3.67 2.50
CA VAL A 106 17.54 -3.89 2.04
C VAL A 106 18.14 -4.95 2.97
N PRO A 107 18.86 -5.95 2.46
CA PRO A 107 19.53 -6.95 3.31
C PRO A 107 20.76 -6.32 3.99
N PHE A 108 20.51 -5.46 4.96
CA PHE A 108 21.53 -4.67 5.63
C PHE A 108 22.55 -5.52 6.39
N ARG A 109 23.81 -5.06 6.36
CA ARG A 109 24.84 -5.39 7.35
C ARG A 109 25.17 -4.14 8.12
N LEU A 110 24.97 -4.19 9.42
CA LEU A 110 25.33 -3.17 10.38
C LEU A 110 26.62 -3.59 11.10
N GLU A 111 27.62 -2.72 11.08
CA GLU A 111 28.85 -2.89 11.84
C GLU A 111 29.09 -1.63 12.67
N VAL A 112 29.44 -1.82 13.95
CA VAL A 112 29.72 -0.71 14.88
C VAL A 112 31.03 -1.00 15.59
N TRP A 113 31.90 0.01 15.65
CA TRP A 113 33.14 0.00 16.39
C TRP A 113 33.09 1.04 17.52
N SER A 114 33.80 0.74 18.60
CA SER A 114 34.04 1.66 19.71
C SER A 114 35.54 1.69 19.95
N ASP A 115 36.18 2.87 19.80
CA ASP A 115 37.63 3.03 19.92
C ASP A 115 38.41 1.96 19.12
N ASP A 116 38.07 1.80 17.84
CA ASP A 116 38.65 0.84 16.89
C ASP A 116 38.34 -0.65 17.15
N GLU A 117 37.70 -1.01 18.23
CA GLU A 117 37.22 -2.37 18.49
C GLU A 117 35.80 -2.56 17.90
N ARG A 118 35.59 -3.62 17.10
CA ARG A 118 34.27 -3.93 16.58
C ARG A 118 33.41 -4.56 17.68
N VAL A 119 32.40 -3.78 18.17
CA VAL A 119 31.47 -4.19 19.23
C VAL A 119 30.18 -4.84 18.70
N LEU A 120 29.82 -4.56 17.43
CA LEU A 120 28.66 -5.16 16.78
C LEU A 120 28.94 -5.48 15.33
N ARG A 121 28.53 -6.67 14.90
CA ARG A 121 28.26 -7.01 13.51
C ARG A 121 26.94 -7.73 13.46
N HIS A 122 25.98 -7.15 12.77
CA HIS A 122 24.65 -7.69 12.63
C HIS A 122 24.22 -7.69 11.16
N ASP A 123 23.93 -8.86 10.64
CA ASP A 123 23.29 -9.02 9.33
C ASP A 123 21.78 -9.06 9.55
N TYR A 124 21.01 -8.35 8.71
CA TYR A 124 19.56 -8.41 8.77
C TYR A 124 19.10 -9.87 8.75
N ASP A 125 18.38 -10.27 9.76
CA ASP A 125 17.77 -11.60 9.88
C ASP A 125 16.46 -11.47 10.67
N ALA A 126 15.33 -11.63 9.96
CA ALA A 126 14.00 -11.53 10.56
C ALA A 126 13.46 -12.89 11.04
N ARG A 127 14.21 -13.98 10.89
CA ARG A 127 13.75 -15.32 11.28
C ARG A 127 13.34 -15.38 12.75
N GLY A 128 12.09 -15.78 12.99
CA GLY A 128 11.51 -15.85 14.33
C GLY A 128 11.39 -14.51 15.06
N ARG A 129 11.56 -13.36 14.37
CA ARG A 129 11.40 -12.03 14.93
C ARG A 129 10.07 -11.41 14.53
N ASP A 130 9.62 -10.43 15.30
CA ASP A 130 8.38 -9.72 15.03
C ASP A 130 8.62 -8.65 13.95
N VAL A 131 7.86 -8.72 12.86
CA VAL A 131 7.91 -7.77 11.75
C VAL A 131 6.53 -7.20 11.53
N LEU A 132 6.46 -5.89 11.31
CA LEU A 132 5.24 -5.18 10.97
C LEU A 132 5.25 -4.80 9.49
N ILE A 133 4.19 -5.14 8.77
CA ILE A 133 3.91 -4.56 7.44
C ILE A 133 2.63 -3.74 7.53
N GLN A 134 2.71 -2.48 7.15
CA GLN A 134 1.62 -1.51 7.24
C GLN A 134 1.07 -1.21 5.85
N PHE A 135 -0.26 -1.24 5.72
CA PHE A 135 -0.99 -0.89 4.51
C PHE A 135 -1.86 0.35 4.76
N PRO A 136 -2.08 1.22 3.76
CA PRO A 136 -2.93 2.39 3.93
C PRO A 136 -4.40 2.02 4.13
N VAL A 137 -5.14 2.90 4.77
CA VAL A 137 -6.60 2.77 4.95
C VAL A 137 -7.33 3.33 3.73
N GLY A 138 -8.43 2.67 3.34
CA GLY A 138 -9.34 3.17 2.31
C GLY A 138 -8.97 2.82 0.86
N THR A 139 -7.97 1.96 0.66
CA THR A 139 -7.53 1.48 -0.67
C THR A 139 -7.69 -0.04 -0.78
N ILE A 140 -8.93 -0.52 -0.71
CA ILE A 140 -9.23 -1.97 -0.62
C ILE A 140 -8.60 -2.74 -1.79
N GLY A 141 -8.80 -2.29 -3.03
CA GLY A 141 -8.27 -2.98 -4.21
C GLY A 141 -6.75 -3.03 -4.24
N ASP A 142 -6.09 -1.94 -3.88
CA ASP A 142 -4.63 -1.87 -3.84
C ASP A 142 -4.07 -2.85 -2.79
N VAL A 143 -4.65 -2.85 -1.58
CA VAL A 143 -4.19 -3.72 -0.49
C VAL A 143 -4.43 -5.20 -0.82
N ILE A 144 -5.55 -5.55 -1.45
CA ILE A 144 -5.78 -6.92 -1.95
C ILE A 144 -4.65 -7.33 -2.90
N GLY A 145 -4.26 -6.46 -3.83
CA GLY A 145 -3.17 -6.73 -4.76
C GLY A 145 -1.79 -6.79 -4.11
N TRP A 146 -1.57 -6.07 -3.01
CA TRP A 146 -0.28 -6.02 -2.30
C TRP A 146 -0.10 -7.11 -1.25
N PHE A 147 -1.19 -7.62 -0.68
CA PHE A 147 -1.14 -8.50 0.49
C PHE A 147 -0.37 -9.81 0.22
N SER A 148 -0.47 -10.37 -0.98
CA SER A 148 0.28 -11.58 -1.35
C SER A 148 1.80 -11.42 -1.21
N TYR A 149 2.33 -10.20 -1.38
CA TYR A 149 3.76 -9.93 -1.20
C TYR A 149 4.17 -9.89 0.28
N ALA A 150 3.27 -9.51 1.18
CA ALA A 150 3.50 -9.65 2.61
C ALA A 150 3.57 -11.13 3.02
N VAL A 151 2.72 -11.98 2.43
CA VAL A 151 2.80 -13.43 2.62
C VAL A 151 4.14 -13.97 2.13
N LYS A 152 4.56 -13.61 0.89
CA LYS A 152 5.88 -13.99 0.36
C LYS A 152 7.03 -13.54 1.28
N PHE A 153 6.95 -12.31 1.81
CA PHE A 153 7.95 -11.80 2.75
C PHE A 153 8.05 -12.68 4.00
N LYS A 154 6.90 -13.01 4.60
CA LYS A 154 6.85 -13.92 5.76
C LYS A 154 7.48 -15.27 5.45
N ASP A 155 7.16 -15.85 4.29
CA ASP A 155 7.64 -17.19 3.91
C ASP A 155 9.15 -17.19 3.66
N VAL A 156 9.68 -16.17 2.96
CA VAL A 156 11.11 -16.02 2.70
C VAL A 156 11.90 -15.79 3.98
N HIS A 157 11.41 -14.92 4.85
CA HIS A 157 12.13 -14.51 6.07
C HIS A 157 11.77 -15.32 7.31
N GLN A 158 10.74 -16.18 7.25
CA GLN A 158 10.27 -17.01 8.38
C GLN A 158 10.05 -16.18 9.66
N CYS A 159 9.50 -14.96 9.51
CA CYS A 159 9.24 -14.05 10.60
C CYS A 159 7.85 -14.26 11.22
N ARG A 160 7.64 -13.73 12.43
CA ARG A 160 6.30 -13.54 12.97
C ARG A 160 5.74 -12.24 12.41
N LEU A 161 4.83 -12.38 11.43
CA LEU A 161 4.30 -11.23 10.70
C LEU A 161 3.06 -10.66 11.39
N THR A 162 3.05 -9.36 11.59
CA THR A 162 1.87 -8.55 11.90
C THR A 162 1.56 -7.65 10.70
N CYS A 163 0.30 -7.64 10.25
CA CYS A 163 -0.18 -6.74 9.21
C CYS A 163 -1.12 -5.70 9.83
N ALA A 164 -0.79 -4.40 9.68
CA ALA A 164 -1.68 -3.31 10.07
C ALA A 164 -2.45 -2.80 8.85
N MET A 165 -3.79 -2.79 8.93
CA MET A 165 -4.67 -2.38 7.83
C MET A 165 -6.06 -1.97 8.34
N GLY A 166 -6.96 -1.53 7.45
CA GLY A 166 -8.35 -1.23 7.80
C GLY A 166 -9.15 -2.47 8.18
N GLU A 167 -10.07 -2.32 9.13
CA GLU A 167 -10.91 -3.43 9.64
C GLU A 167 -11.62 -4.25 8.53
N PRO A 168 -12.18 -3.65 7.46
CA PRO A 168 -12.81 -4.44 6.38
C PRO A 168 -11.83 -5.40 5.68
N LEU A 169 -10.55 -5.04 5.56
CA LEU A 169 -9.51 -5.88 4.97
C LEU A 169 -9.09 -7.01 5.94
N ILE A 170 -9.03 -6.72 7.22
CA ILE A 170 -8.77 -7.73 8.25
C ILE A 170 -9.81 -8.84 8.18
N ALA A 171 -11.09 -8.49 8.00
CA ALA A 171 -12.16 -9.46 7.88
C ALA A 171 -12.00 -10.40 6.67
N LEU A 172 -11.41 -9.91 5.57
CA LEU A 172 -11.17 -10.70 4.36
C LEU A 172 -10.03 -11.73 4.51
N PHE A 173 -9.01 -11.41 5.33
CA PHE A 173 -7.79 -12.21 5.37
C PHE A 173 -7.61 -13.06 6.62
N ARG A 174 -8.16 -12.64 7.76
CA ARG A 174 -7.89 -13.25 9.07
C ARG A 174 -8.13 -14.77 9.11
N SER A 175 -9.24 -15.25 8.54
CA SER A 175 -9.57 -16.67 8.53
C SER A 175 -8.72 -17.48 7.56
N ALA A 176 -8.26 -16.86 6.48
CA ALA A 176 -7.45 -17.49 5.45
C ALA A 176 -5.96 -17.62 5.85
N TYR A 177 -5.49 -16.74 6.75
CA TYR A 177 -4.08 -16.66 7.17
C TYR A 177 -3.97 -16.63 8.70
N PRO A 178 -4.28 -17.76 9.39
CA PRO A 178 -4.30 -17.82 10.85
C PRO A 178 -2.94 -17.65 11.52
N ASP A 179 -1.86 -17.75 10.75
CA ASP A 179 -0.47 -17.60 11.18
C ASP A 179 0.07 -16.19 10.98
N ILE A 180 -0.77 -15.24 10.54
CA ILE A 180 -0.50 -13.80 10.46
C ILE A 180 -1.34 -13.06 11.50
N THR A 181 -0.73 -12.17 12.25
CA THR A 181 -1.46 -11.29 13.17
C THR A 181 -1.99 -10.07 12.41
N PHE A 182 -3.28 -9.81 12.52
CA PHE A 182 -3.94 -8.66 11.90
C PHE A 182 -4.40 -7.68 12.97
N VAL A 183 -4.05 -6.40 12.79
CA VAL A 183 -4.41 -5.31 13.71
C VAL A 183 -4.83 -4.07 12.92
N THR A 184 -5.64 -3.20 13.54
CA THR A 184 -5.81 -1.84 13.02
C THR A 184 -4.59 -0.99 13.40
N HIS A 185 -4.44 0.17 12.77
CA HIS A 185 -3.26 1.03 13.00
C HIS A 185 -3.17 1.52 14.45
N GLU A 186 -4.32 1.73 15.10
CA GLU A 186 -4.42 2.20 16.48
C GLU A 186 -3.99 1.14 17.50
N MET A 187 -4.02 -0.15 17.10
CA MET A 187 -3.66 -1.27 17.95
C MET A 187 -2.19 -1.69 17.80
N VAL A 188 -1.39 -0.98 17.01
CA VAL A 188 0.02 -1.31 16.78
C VAL A 188 0.85 -0.98 18.02
N GLU A 189 1.48 -1.99 18.61
CA GLU A 189 2.49 -1.86 19.66
C GLU A 189 3.88 -1.71 19.03
N ALA A 190 4.29 -0.46 18.77
CA ALA A 190 5.47 -0.16 17.97
C ALA A 190 6.82 -0.57 18.59
N ASP A 191 6.86 -0.82 19.90
CA ASP A 191 8.06 -1.12 20.67
C ASP A 191 8.55 -2.58 20.56
N ARG A 192 7.74 -3.47 19.99
CA ARG A 192 8.05 -4.90 19.87
C ARG A 192 8.72 -5.31 18.56
N PHE A 193 8.62 -4.49 17.50
CA PHE A 193 9.03 -4.92 16.19
C PHE A 193 10.53 -4.75 15.95
N TYR A 194 11.14 -5.79 15.36
CA TYR A 194 12.48 -5.78 14.82
C TYR A 194 12.59 -4.98 13.53
N ALA A 195 11.57 -5.07 12.68
CA ALA A 195 11.49 -4.35 11.41
C ALA A 195 10.05 -3.92 11.10
N THR A 196 9.91 -2.77 10.45
CA THR A 196 8.63 -2.25 9.98
C THR A 196 8.76 -1.75 8.55
N TYR A 197 7.82 -2.14 7.69
CA TYR A 197 7.74 -1.71 6.30
C TYR A 197 6.36 -1.12 6.01
N SER A 198 6.33 -0.03 5.25
CA SER A 198 5.09 0.60 4.78
C SER A 198 4.92 0.31 3.29
N VAL A 199 3.86 -0.41 2.94
CA VAL A 199 3.50 -0.69 1.55
C VAL A 199 2.42 0.28 1.12
N ALA A 200 2.79 1.23 0.28
CA ALA A 200 1.90 2.27 -0.24
C ALA A 200 2.43 2.80 -1.58
N LEU A 201 1.70 3.73 -2.18
CA LEU A 201 2.18 4.52 -3.31
C LEU A 201 2.77 5.84 -2.81
N PHE A 202 4.03 6.05 -3.10
CA PHE A 202 4.76 7.26 -2.73
C PHE A 202 4.94 8.13 -3.97
N PHE A 203 4.05 9.10 -4.16
CA PHE A 203 3.96 9.91 -5.38
C PHE A 203 5.14 10.88 -5.54
N ASP A 204 5.66 11.42 -4.44
CA ASP A 204 6.69 12.45 -4.39
C ASP A 204 8.04 11.93 -3.86
N ASP A 205 8.32 10.64 -4.07
CA ASP A 205 9.54 9.97 -3.59
C ASP A 205 10.67 10.02 -4.64
N ALA A 206 11.04 11.22 -5.06
CA ALA A 206 12.07 11.44 -6.10
C ALA A 206 13.46 10.88 -5.73
N GLU A 207 13.76 10.75 -4.45
CA GLU A 207 15.03 10.23 -3.94
C GLU A 207 14.96 8.72 -3.63
N PHE A 208 13.84 8.06 -3.94
CA PHE A 208 13.64 6.64 -3.64
C PHE A 208 13.94 6.29 -2.17
N VAL A 209 13.32 7.02 -1.26
CA VAL A 209 13.42 6.81 0.19
C VAL A 209 12.52 5.66 0.64
N TYR A 210 11.29 5.63 0.16
CA TYR A 210 10.24 4.69 0.59
C TYR A 210 10.03 3.53 -0.39
N GLN A 211 10.40 3.70 -1.65
CA GLN A 211 10.27 2.69 -2.71
C GLN A 211 11.54 2.67 -3.56
N PRO A 212 12.06 1.51 -3.97
CA PRO A 212 13.30 1.44 -4.75
C PRO A 212 13.13 1.81 -6.22
N CYS A 213 11.89 1.91 -6.70
CA CYS A 213 11.54 2.26 -8.09
C CYS A 213 10.17 2.93 -8.13
N ASP A 214 9.94 3.74 -9.17
CA ASP A 214 8.64 4.39 -9.38
C ASP A 214 7.58 3.35 -9.76
N PHE A 215 6.47 3.34 -9.01
CA PHE A 215 5.34 2.43 -9.26
C PHE A 215 4.74 2.57 -10.67
N ARG A 216 4.89 3.74 -11.31
CA ARG A 216 4.43 4.00 -12.68
C ARG A 216 5.21 3.17 -13.71
N GLN A 217 6.44 2.77 -13.38
CA GLN A 217 7.31 1.98 -14.26
C GLN A 217 7.14 0.46 -14.06
N VAL A 218 6.88 0.04 -12.83
CA VAL A 218 6.84 -1.40 -12.49
C VAL A 218 5.42 -1.94 -12.29
N GLY A 219 4.43 -1.06 -12.23
CA GLY A 219 3.04 -1.41 -11.98
C GLY A 219 2.67 -1.37 -10.51
N LEU A 220 1.39 -1.09 -10.27
CA LEU A 220 0.83 -0.81 -8.95
C LEU A 220 1.09 -1.95 -7.96
N HIS A 221 0.79 -3.20 -8.34
CA HIS A 221 0.89 -4.33 -7.43
C HIS A 221 2.35 -4.72 -7.18
N ARG A 222 3.17 -4.77 -8.22
CA ARG A 222 4.59 -5.16 -8.14
C ARG A 222 5.44 -4.23 -7.29
N THR A 223 5.00 -2.97 -7.11
CA THR A 223 5.65 -2.02 -6.20
C THR A 223 5.81 -2.59 -4.79
N ALA A 224 4.81 -3.32 -4.28
CA ALA A 224 4.91 -3.97 -2.98
C ALA A 224 6.05 -5.00 -2.92
N ALA A 225 6.25 -5.76 -3.99
CA ALA A 225 7.36 -6.71 -4.07
C ALA A 225 8.72 -6.02 -3.95
N TYR A 226 8.89 -4.91 -4.65
CA TYR A 226 10.15 -4.16 -4.63
C TYR A 226 10.38 -3.48 -3.27
N ILE A 227 9.33 -2.93 -2.64
CA ILE A 227 9.43 -2.38 -1.28
C ILE A 227 9.84 -3.46 -0.27
N LEU A 228 9.30 -4.67 -0.41
CA LEU A 228 9.55 -5.79 0.50
C LEU A 228 10.76 -6.66 0.07
N GLY A 229 11.37 -6.42 -1.08
CA GLY A 229 12.51 -7.19 -1.57
C GLY A 229 12.19 -8.67 -1.86
N VAL A 230 10.99 -8.96 -2.34
CA VAL A 230 10.52 -10.30 -2.67
C VAL A 230 10.27 -10.46 -4.17
N ASP A 231 10.05 -11.70 -4.64
CA ASP A 231 9.74 -11.99 -6.04
C ASP A 231 8.53 -11.19 -6.53
N PRO A 232 8.68 -10.36 -7.59
CA PRO A 232 7.61 -9.53 -8.13
C PRO A 232 6.57 -10.28 -8.97
N ALA A 233 6.69 -11.60 -9.16
CA ALA A 233 5.66 -12.38 -9.84
C ALA A 233 4.32 -12.21 -9.13
N GLU A 234 3.29 -11.85 -9.89
CA GLU A 234 1.96 -11.59 -9.34
C GLU A 234 1.30 -12.89 -8.90
N GLN A 235 0.70 -12.84 -7.72
CA GLN A 235 -0.05 -13.94 -7.14
C GLN A 235 -1.25 -13.36 -6.40
N PRO A 236 -2.49 -13.76 -6.76
CA PRO A 236 -3.65 -13.30 -6.01
C PRO A 236 -3.61 -13.85 -4.58
N PRO A 237 -4.03 -13.06 -3.58
CA PRO A 237 -4.22 -13.58 -2.23
C PRO A 237 -5.44 -14.49 -2.20
N PHE A 238 -5.45 -15.43 -1.27
CA PHE A 238 -6.68 -16.15 -0.94
C PHE A 238 -7.55 -15.25 -0.05
N VAL A 239 -8.83 -15.10 -0.43
CA VAL A 239 -9.82 -14.34 0.34
C VAL A 239 -10.87 -15.32 0.83
N ALA A 240 -11.05 -15.39 2.15
CA ALA A 240 -12.10 -16.20 2.74
C ALA A 240 -13.36 -15.34 2.96
N LEU A 241 -14.44 -15.70 2.30
CA LEU A 241 -15.73 -15.08 2.53
C LEU A 241 -16.36 -15.70 3.78
N ALA A 242 -16.82 -14.86 4.70
CA ALA A 242 -17.52 -15.31 5.90
C ALA A 242 -18.91 -15.87 5.55
N ASP A 243 -19.50 -15.38 4.48
CA ASP A 243 -20.78 -15.81 3.92
C ASP A 243 -20.62 -15.84 2.39
N ASP A 244 -20.74 -17.02 1.80
CA ASP A 244 -20.72 -17.25 0.35
C ASP A 244 -22.15 -17.51 -0.21
N SER A 245 -23.17 -17.30 0.62
CA SER A 245 -24.58 -17.40 0.18
C SER A 245 -24.86 -16.42 -0.94
N ARG A 246 -25.61 -16.87 -1.91
CA ARG A 246 -26.08 -16.01 -3.00
C ARG A 246 -27.35 -15.28 -2.57
N PRO A 247 -27.36 -13.94 -2.55
CA PRO A 247 -28.56 -13.17 -2.23
C PRO A 247 -29.66 -13.34 -3.31
N ILE A 248 -29.25 -13.70 -4.54
CA ILE A 248 -30.13 -13.91 -5.69
C ILE A 248 -29.79 -15.26 -6.31
N ALA A 249 -30.81 -16.12 -6.50
CA ALA A 249 -30.61 -17.48 -7.00
C ALA A 249 -30.27 -17.52 -8.49
N GLU A 250 -30.86 -16.62 -9.28
CA GLU A 250 -30.66 -16.50 -10.72
C GLU A 250 -29.25 -15.98 -11.06
N PRO A 251 -28.73 -16.26 -12.26
CA PRO A 251 -27.49 -15.61 -12.74
C PRO A 251 -27.62 -14.10 -12.75
N TYR A 252 -26.64 -13.39 -12.19
CA TYR A 252 -26.63 -11.94 -12.18
C TYR A 252 -25.22 -11.37 -12.39
N VAL A 253 -25.17 -10.12 -12.87
CA VAL A 253 -23.96 -9.31 -12.98
C VAL A 253 -24.11 -8.06 -12.13
N CYS A 254 -23.11 -7.78 -11.30
CA CYS A 254 -23.03 -6.53 -10.55
C CYS A 254 -22.27 -5.48 -11.34
N ILE A 255 -22.85 -4.28 -11.48
CA ILE A 255 -22.18 -3.14 -12.08
C ILE A 255 -22.08 -2.00 -11.07
N SER A 256 -21.02 -1.19 -11.16
CA SER A 256 -20.86 0.05 -10.43
C SER A 256 -20.56 1.17 -11.43
N VAL A 257 -21.53 2.05 -11.64
CA VAL A 257 -21.41 3.19 -12.56
C VAL A 257 -20.74 4.40 -11.91
N GLN A 258 -20.61 4.39 -10.57
CA GLN A 258 -20.02 5.48 -9.81
C GLN A 258 -18.62 5.11 -9.32
N ALA A 259 -17.78 6.13 -9.17
CA ALA A 259 -16.43 6.00 -8.61
C ALA A 259 -16.13 7.20 -7.72
N THR A 260 -15.12 7.07 -6.86
CA THR A 260 -14.70 8.12 -5.92
C THR A 260 -14.10 9.36 -6.59
N THR A 261 -13.66 9.24 -7.85
CA THR A 261 -13.06 10.34 -8.62
C THR A 261 -13.54 10.31 -10.06
N GLN A 262 -13.68 11.49 -10.66
CA GLN A 262 -14.16 11.65 -12.05
C GLN A 262 -13.34 10.86 -13.08
N CYS A 263 -12.02 10.77 -12.91
CA CYS A 263 -11.15 10.03 -13.84
C CYS A 263 -11.38 8.50 -13.85
N LYS A 264 -12.09 7.97 -12.87
CA LYS A 264 -12.47 6.55 -12.80
C LYS A 264 -13.84 6.25 -13.39
N HIS A 265 -14.59 7.28 -13.79
CA HIS A 265 -15.89 7.09 -14.44
C HIS A 265 -15.69 6.70 -15.89
N TRP A 266 -16.41 5.68 -16.32
CA TRP A 266 -16.55 5.41 -17.74
C TRP A 266 -17.60 6.37 -18.32
N ASN A 267 -17.14 7.51 -18.83
CA ASN A 267 -17.99 8.58 -19.35
C ASN A 267 -18.47 8.26 -20.79
N ASN A 268 -19.22 7.20 -20.93
CA ASN A 268 -19.83 6.78 -22.18
C ASN A 268 -21.29 6.34 -21.92
N PRO A 269 -22.26 7.24 -22.00
CA PRO A 269 -23.68 6.90 -21.74
C PRO A 269 -24.20 5.81 -22.67
N GLU A 270 -23.92 5.90 -23.98
CA GLU A 270 -24.33 4.85 -24.93
C GLU A 270 -23.69 3.49 -24.63
N GLY A 271 -22.47 3.49 -24.10
CA GLY A 271 -21.77 2.28 -23.68
C GLY A 271 -22.46 1.61 -22.49
N TRP A 272 -22.93 2.38 -21.51
CA TRP A 272 -23.71 1.86 -20.41
C TRP A 272 -25.04 1.27 -20.88
N ASP A 273 -25.78 1.97 -21.72
CA ASP A 273 -27.06 1.48 -22.27
C ASP A 273 -26.88 0.16 -23.05
N ARG A 274 -25.82 0.04 -23.84
CA ARG A 274 -25.49 -1.19 -24.56
C ARG A 274 -25.08 -2.33 -23.60
N THR A 275 -24.37 -2.02 -22.53
CA THR A 275 -23.98 -3.02 -21.52
C THR A 275 -25.20 -3.54 -20.80
N VAL A 276 -26.12 -2.66 -20.39
CA VAL A 276 -27.40 -3.04 -19.78
C VAL A 276 -28.19 -3.93 -20.70
N ALA A 277 -28.46 -3.47 -21.96
CA ALA A 277 -29.20 -4.25 -22.92
C ALA A 277 -28.60 -5.63 -23.22
N PHE A 278 -27.27 -5.72 -23.28
CA PHE A 278 -26.59 -7.00 -23.47
C PHE A 278 -26.75 -7.91 -22.25
N CYS A 279 -26.63 -7.39 -21.03
CA CYS A 279 -26.79 -8.19 -19.80
C CYS A 279 -28.23 -8.69 -19.63
N ASP A 280 -29.24 -7.87 -19.97
CA ASP A 280 -30.67 -8.24 -19.84
C ASP A 280 -31.07 -9.46 -20.69
N GLU A 281 -30.32 -9.76 -21.75
CA GLU A 281 -30.55 -10.97 -22.56
C GLU A 281 -30.14 -12.26 -21.85
N PHE A 282 -29.20 -12.18 -20.86
CA PHE A 282 -28.56 -13.37 -20.28
C PHE A 282 -28.70 -13.49 -18.76
N CYS A 283 -28.90 -12.38 -18.06
CA CYS A 283 -28.89 -12.37 -16.58
C CYS A 283 -29.55 -11.11 -16.00
N SER A 284 -29.94 -11.17 -14.73
CA SER A 284 -30.38 -9.99 -13.99
C SER A 284 -29.22 -9.03 -13.73
N LEU A 285 -29.47 -7.73 -13.93
CA LEU A 285 -28.48 -6.68 -13.66
C LEU A 285 -28.71 -6.08 -12.28
N ILE A 286 -27.65 -5.96 -11.49
CA ILE A 286 -27.67 -5.33 -10.16
C ILE A 286 -26.72 -4.15 -10.16
N GLN A 287 -27.26 -2.95 -9.93
CA GLN A 287 -26.45 -1.77 -9.73
C GLN A 287 -26.07 -1.62 -8.25
N HIS A 288 -24.79 -1.55 -7.99
CA HIS A 288 -24.29 -1.19 -6.67
C HIS A 288 -24.22 0.33 -6.54
N LEU A 289 -25.06 0.92 -5.68
CA LEU A 289 -24.99 2.33 -5.30
C LEU A 289 -24.18 2.41 -3.98
N PRO A 290 -23.03 3.09 -3.95
CA PRO A 290 -22.35 3.33 -2.69
C PRO A 290 -23.24 4.22 -1.82
N GLY A 291 -23.48 3.82 -0.57
CA GLY A 291 -24.24 4.60 0.40
C GLY A 291 -23.61 5.99 0.60
N ALA A 292 -24.43 7.01 0.82
CA ALA A 292 -24.01 8.40 0.94
C ALA A 292 -23.04 8.67 2.09
N ASN A 293 -22.89 7.73 3.03
CA ASN A 293 -22.06 7.84 4.25
C ASN A 293 -20.95 6.77 4.36
N GLY A 294 -20.62 6.05 3.27
CA GLY A 294 -19.59 5.00 3.34
C GLY A 294 -20.01 3.73 4.10
N GLU A 295 -21.21 3.69 4.65
CA GLU A 295 -21.82 2.47 5.15
C GLU A 295 -22.40 1.71 3.96
N ALA A 296 -21.90 0.50 3.73
CA ALA A 296 -22.49 -0.43 2.78
C ALA A 296 -23.91 -0.73 3.25
N ASP A 297 -24.90 -0.14 2.60
CA ASP A 297 -26.28 -0.52 2.83
C ASP A 297 -26.41 -2.00 2.44
N ARG A 298 -26.71 -2.87 3.39
CA ARG A 298 -26.65 -4.33 3.27
C ARG A 298 -27.80 -4.92 2.45
N GLN A 299 -28.53 -4.12 1.72
CA GLN A 299 -29.53 -4.59 0.77
C GLN A 299 -29.14 -4.21 -0.66
N PRO A 300 -28.86 -5.17 -1.54
CA PRO A 300 -28.80 -4.89 -2.97
C PRO A 300 -30.19 -4.43 -3.39
N ALA A 301 -30.30 -3.17 -3.78
CA ALA A 301 -31.49 -2.73 -4.48
C ALA A 301 -31.45 -3.42 -5.85
N ALA A 302 -32.25 -4.47 -6.01
CA ALA A 302 -32.54 -5.00 -7.34
C ALA A 302 -33.35 -3.94 -8.08
N VAL A 303 -32.69 -3.19 -8.95
CA VAL A 303 -33.38 -2.30 -9.87
C VAL A 303 -33.81 -3.18 -11.05
N ASN A 304 -35.07 -3.62 -11.08
CA ASN A 304 -35.68 -4.08 -12.31
C ASN A 304 -35.79 -2.87 -13.22
N ILE A 305 -34.88 -2.77 -14.18
CA ILE A 305 -35.00 -1.78 -15.27
C ILE A 305 -35.89 -2.38 -16.36
N ALA A 306 -37.08 -2.77 -15.97
CA ALA A 306 -38.17 -3.07 -16.90
C ALA A 306 -39.32 -2.12 -16.59
N GLU A 307 -39.18 -0.86 -17.06
CA GLU A 307 -40.26 0.06 -17.45
C GLU A 307 -39.65 1.26 -18.21
#